data_64dbd8c79d2922b311348c3fe3b235f7
#
_entry.id   64dbd8c79d2922b311348c3fe3b235f7
#
_cell.length_a   1.000
_cell.length_b   1.000
_cell.length_c   1.000
_cell.angle_alpha   90.00
_cell.angle_beta   90.00
_cell.angle_gamma   90.00
#
_symmetry.space_group_name_H-M   'P 1'
#
loop_
_entity.id
_entity.type
_entity.pdbx_description
1 polymer ?
#
loop_
_entity_poly.entity_id
_entity_poly.type
_entity_poly.pdbx_seq_one_letter_code
_entity_poly.pdbx_strand_id
1 'polypeptide(L)'
;TMGTVPNVGLMAQKAEEYGSHDKTFELDSDGEVRVVDGQGTTLIAHGVQAGDIWRMCQVKDAPVQDWVKLAVTRARATGSPAVFWLNEARAHDAELIKKVSAYLPMHDTEGLEFHVLSPVEATRFTCERLAAGKDTISVTGNVLRDYLTDLFPILEVGTSAKMLSIVPLMNGGGLFETGAGGSAPKHVQQFEAEG
;
A
#
# COMPACT_ATOMS: atom_id res chain seq x y z
N THR A 1 8.24 -25.03 -6.34
CA THR A 1 8.57 -23.61 -6.24
C THR A 1 7.44 -22.90 -5.53
N MET A 2 7.76 -21.93 -4.69
CA MET A 2 6.76 -21.08 -4.04
C MET A 2 6.13 -20.10 -5.07
N GLY A 3 4.93 -19.62 -4.79
CA GLY A 3 4.33 -18.56 -5.55
C GLY A 3 5.01 -17.19 -5.32
N THR A 4 4.54 -16.16 -5.97
CA THR A 4 5.06 -14.79 -5.86
C THR A 4 3.99 -13.82 -5.38
N VAL A 5 4.41 -12.66 -4.84
CA VAL A 5 3.51 -11.62 -4.34
C VAL A 5 3.88 -10.27 -4.97
N PRO A 6 3.48 -10.04 -6.23
CA PRO A 6 3.61 -8.71 -6.80
C PRO A 6 2.74 -7.70 -6.04
N ASN A 7 3.25 -6.49 -5.86
CA ASN A 7 2.56 -5.43 -5.12
C ASN A 7 2.05 -4.31 -6.02
N VAL A 8 0.80 -3.92 -5.80
CA VAL A 8 0.19 -2.71 -6.35
C VAL A 8 0.07 -1.70 -5.21
N GLY A 9 1.02 -0.78 -5.12
CA GLY A 9 1.09 0.21 -4.06
C GLY A 9 0.39 1.52 -4.39
N LEU A 10 -0.37 2.07 -3.46
CA LEU A 10 -0.84 3.44 -3.50
C LEU A 10 0.33 4.36 -3.15
N MET A 11 0.90 5.03 -4.14
CA MET A 11 2.14 5.78 -3.94
C MET A 11 1.96 7.07 -3.18
N ALA A 12 2.80 7.20 -2.21
CA ALA A 12 2.87 8.22 -1.22
C ALA A 12 2.94 9.65 -1.75
N GLN A 13 3.89 9.95 -2.57
CA GLN A 13 4.14 11.33 -3.03
C GLN A 13 2.93 12.00 -3.68
N LYS A 14 2.00 11.22 -4.23
CA LYS A 14 0.82 11.78 -4.90
C LYS A 14 -0.49 11.41 -4.23
N ALA A 15 -0.43 10.55 -3.24
CA ALA A 15 -1.60 10.09 -2.50
C ALA A 15 -1.49 10.35 -0.99
N GLU A 16 -0.56 9.69 -0.29
CA GLU A 16 -0.50 9.72 1.17
C GLU A 16 0.58 10.67 1.72
N GLU A 17 1.80 10.65 1.17
CA GLU A 17 2.93 11.39 1.74
C GLU A 17 3.07 12.82 1.22
N TYR A 18 2.45 13.16 0.12
CA TYR A 18 2.62 14.46 -0.48
C TYR A 18 2.30 15.64 0.47
N GLY A 19 1.33 15.46 1.34
CA GLY A 19 0.97 16.46 2.32
C GLY A 19 1.67 16.32 3.67
N SER A 20 2.20 15.13 4.01
CA SER A 20 2.69 14.85 5.36
C SER A 20 4.00 15.56 5.71
N HIS A 21 4.88 15.75 4.74
CA HIS A 21 6.13 16.49 4.95
C HIS A 21 5.91 18.01 5.03
N ASP A 22 4.93 18.54 4.28
CA ASP A 22 4.58 19.95 4.29
C ASP A 22 3.80 20.37 5.55
N LYS A 23 3.12 19.41 6.16
CA LYS A 23 2.23 19.61 7.31
C LYS A 23 2.76 18.86 8.54
N THR A 24 4.06 18.95 8.76
CA THR A 24 4.74 18.36 9.93
C THR A 24 5.36 19.47 10.74
N PHE A 25 5.01 19.58 12.00
CA PHE A 25 5.54 20.60 12.93
C PHE A 25 5.55 20.08 14.37
N GLU A 26 6.51 20.54 15.14
CA GLU A 26 6.61 20.34 16.58
C GLU A 26 5.73 21.37 17.29
N LEU A 27 5.07 20.96 18.37
CA LEU A 27 4.23 21.84 19.17
C LEU A 27 5.04 22.47 20.32
N ASP A 28 4.95 23.79 20.43
CA ASP A 28 5.73 24.56 21.40
C ASP A 28 5.15 24.51 22.82
N SER A 29 3.88 24.09 22.97
CA SER A 29 3.15 24.13 24.25
C SER A 29 2.05 23.11 24.32
N ASP A 30 1.62 22.79 25.55
CA ASP A 30 0.40 22.04 25.79
C ASP A 30 -0.81 22.80 25.26
N GLY A 31 -1.77 22.06 24.71
CA GLY A 31 -2.96 22.68 24.14
C GLY A 31 -3.85 21.72 23.37
N GLU A 32 -4.49 22.23 22.34
CA GLU A 32 -5.37 21.47 21.49
C GLU A 32 -5.16 21.87 20.03
N VAL A 33 -4.88 20.85 19.17
CA VAL A 33 -4.89 21.04 17.72
C VAL A 33 -6.28 20.76 17.19
N ARG A 34 -6.83 21.70 16.42
CA ARG A 34 -8.16 21.60 15.81
C ARG A 34 -8.10 21.66 14.30
N VAL A 35 -8.90 20.81 13.66
CA VAL A 35 -9.24 20.96 12.24
C VAL A 35 -10.62 21.61 12.18
N VAL A 36 -10.71 22.77 11.55
CA VAL A 36 -11.95 23.54 11.42
C VAL A 36 -12.30 23.73 9.95
N ASP A 37 -13.59 23.71 9.64
CA ASP A 37 -14.08 24.04 8.30
C ASP A 37 -14.06 25.56 8.02
N GLY A 38 -14.45 25.95 6.78
CA GLY A 38 -14.51 27.36 6.39
C GLY A 38 -15.57 28.19 7.14
N GLN A 39 -16.41 27.57 7.94
CA GLN A 39 -17.46 28.20 8.76
C GLN A 39 -17.05 28.26 10.24
N GLY A 40 -15.88 27.74 10.58
CA GLY A 40 -15.36 27.72 11.95
C GLY A 40 -15.83 26.51 12.78
N THR A 41 -16.51 25.53 12.18
CA THR A 41 -16.92 24.31 12.87
C THR A 41 -15.73 23.40 13.11
N THR A 42 -15.53 22.96 14.34
CA THR A 42 -14.47 22.00 14.67
C THR A 42 -14.87 20.60 14.19
N LEU A 43 -14.11 20.07 13.25
CA LEU A 43 -14.29 18.71 12.69
C LEU A 43 -13.55 17.66 13.50
N ILE A 44 -12.34 17.99 13.94
CA ILE A 44 -11.47 17.13 14.76
C ILE A 44 -10.77 18.01 15.78
N ALA A 45 -10.62 17.50 16.99
CA ALA A 45 -9.84 18.12 18.06
C ALA A 45 -9.00 17.07 18.79
N HIS A 46 -7.73 17.35 19.03
CA HIS A 46 -6.81 16.49 19.78
C HIS A 46 -6.06 17.30 20.82
N GLY A 47 -6.08 16.82 22.06
CA GLY A 47 -5.19 17.33 23.10
C GLY A 47 -3.75 16.96 22.77
N VAL A 48 -2.84 17.91 22.98
CA VAL A 48 -1.42 17.78 22.67
C VAL A 48 -0.55 18.35 23.78
N GLN A 49 0.69 17.91 23.86
CA GLN A 49 1.69 18.40 24.79
C GLN A 49 2.86 19.06 24.07
N ALA A 50 3.59 19.90 24.79
CA ALA A 50 4.83 20.48 24.27
C ALA A 50 5.80 19.39 23.83
N GLY A 51 6.39 19.54 22.64
CA GLY A 51 7.28 18.55 22.03
C GLY A 51 6.58 17.48 21.20
N ASP A 52 5.25 17.41 21.20
CA ASP A 52 4.52 16.53 20.30
C ASP A 52 4.75 16.92 18.84
N ILE A 53 4.79 15.93 17.96
CA ILE A 53 4.89 16.15 16.51
C ILE A 53 3.53 15.94 15.87
N TRP A 54 2.99 16.99 15.30
CA TRP A 54 1.76 16.93 14.52
C TRP A 54 2.06 16.72 13.05
N ARG A 55 1.37 15.76 12.44
CA ARG A 55 1.47 15.48 11.01
C ARG A 55 0.09 15.34 10.38
N MET A 56 -0.05 15.87 9.16
CA MET A 56 -1.24 15.69 8.32
C MET A 56 -0.82 15.18 6.96
N CYS A 57 -1.61 14.30 6.37
CA CYS A 57 -1.44 13.91 4.98
C CYS A 57 -2.77 14.05 4.20
N GLN A 58 -2.64 14.26 2.92
CA GLN A 58 -3.75 14.31 1.99
C GLN A 58 -3.66 13.13 1.02
N VAL A 59 -4.72 12.34 0.93
CA VAL A 59 -4.88 11.34 -0.12
C VAL A 59 -5.81 11.91 -1.19
N LYS A 60 -5.30 12.06 -2.40
CA LYS A 60 -6.09 12.55 -3.53
C LYS A 60 -6.90 11.42 -4.14
N ASP A 61 -8.10 11.74 -4.60
CA ASP A 61 -9.04 10.77 -5.14
C ASP A 61 -8.55 10.14 -6.46
N ALA A 62 -8.01 10.93 -7.38
CA ALA A 62 -7.53 10.42 -8.67
C ALA A 62 -6.44 9.33 -8.55
N PRO A 63 -5.41 9.44 -7.68
CA PRO A 63 -4.50 8.35 -7.40
C PRO A 63 -5.17 7.09 -6.85
N VAL A 64 -6.22 7.22 -6.04
CA VAL A 64 -6.97 6.05 -5.52
C VAL A 64 -7.72 5.34 -6.63
N GLN A 65 -8.37 6.08 -7.52
CA GLN A 65 -9.03 5.51 -8.71
C GLN A 65 -8.04 4.74 -9.59
N ASP A 66 -6.89 5.33 -9.85
CA ASP A 66 -5.84 4.71 -10.67
C ASP A 66 -5.24 3.47 -9.99
N TRP A 67 -5.07 3.50 -8.67
CA TRP A 67 -4.64 2.37 -7.87
C TRP A 67 -5.61 1.17 -7.98
N VAL A 68 -6.92 1.40 -7.87
CA VAL A 68 -7.94 0.37 -8.08
C VAL A 68 -7.90 -0.17 -9.52
N LYS A 69 -7.81 0.72 -10.51
CA LYS A 69 -7.65 0.35 -11.92
C LYS A 69 -6.43 -0.54 -12.16
N LEU A 70 -5.30 -0.21 -11.54
CA LEU A 70 -4.06 -1.01 -11.65
C LEU A 70 -4.22 -2.40 -11.03
N ALA A 71 -4.91 -2.51 -9.90
CA ALA A 71 -5.22 -3.80 -9.29
C ALA A 71 -6.04 -4.68 -10.27
N VAL A 72 -7.08 -4.13 -10.89
CA VAL A 72 -7.89 -4.83 -11.90
C VAL A 72 -7.04 -5.22 -13.12
N THR A 73 -6.25 -4.29 -13.63
CA THR A 73 -5.37 -4.54 -14.79
C THR A 73 -4.40 -5.67 -14.50
N ARG A 74 -3.81 -5.68 -13.30
CA ARG A 74 -2.86 -6.72 -12.91
C ARG A 74 -3.54 -8.07 -12.73
N ALA A 75 -4.69 -8.11 -12.05
CA ALA A 75 -5.48 -9.33 -11.89
C ALA A 75 -5.88 -9.92 -13.25
N ARG A 76 -6.30 -9.08 -14.19
CA ARG A 76 -6.65 -9.49 -15.58
C ARG A 76 -5.45 -10.06 -16.32
N ALA A 77 -4.29 -9.45 -16.19
CA ALA A 77 -3.07 -9.87 -16.87
C ALA A 77 -2.50 -11.21 -16.35
N THR A 78 -2.72 -11.53 -15.07
CA THR A 78 -2.10 -12.70 -14.43
C THR A 78 -3.08 -13.81 -14.09
N GLY A 79 -4.38 -13.53 -14.02
CA GLY A 79 -5.40 -14.45 -13.51
C GLY A 79 -5.28 -14.73 -12.00
N SER A 80 -4.42 -13.99 -11.29
CA SER A 80 -4.21 -14.16 -9.86
C SER A 80 -5.16 -13.29 -9.04
N PRO A 81 -5.62 -13.74 -7.84
CA PRO A 81 -6.44 -12.92 -6.98
C PRO A 81 -5.68 -11.67 -6.52
N ALA A 82 -6.39 -10.56 -6.43
CA ALA A 82 -5.87 -9.32 -5.89
C ALA A 82 -6.49 -9.04 -4.51
N VAL A 83 -5.64 -8.83 -3.52
CA VAL A 83 -6.02 -8.63 -2.13
C VAL A 83 -5.71 -7.20 -1.72
N PHE A 84 -6.74 -6.43 -1.39
CA PHE A 84 -6.62 -5.12 -0.76
C PHE A 84 -6.38 -5.31 0.73
N TRP A 85 -5.23 -4.84 1.21
CA TRP A 85 -4.82 -4.95 2.61
C TRP A 85 -5.33 -3.74 3.38
N LEU A 86 -6.55 -3.80 3.87
CA LEU A 86 -7.22 -2.68 4.52
C LEU A 86 -7.89 -3.15 5.81
N ASN A 87 -7.69 -2.39 6.88
CA ASN A 87 -8.29 -2.64 8.18
C ASN A 87 -9.40 -1.62 8.46
N GLU A 88 -10.66 -2.05 8.49
CA GLU A 88 -11.80 -1.18 8.74
C GLU A 88 -11.75 -0.44 10.10
N ALA A 89 -11.01 -0.99 11.07
CA ALA A 89 -10.83 -0.33 12.38
C ALA A 89 -9.85 0.85 12.31
N ARG A 90 -9.07 0.99 11.24
CA ARG A 90 -8.21 2.14 10.99
C ARG A 90 -8.95 3.16 10.15
N ALA A 91 -9.12 4.38 10.66
CA ALA A 91 -9.95 5.41 10.02
C ALA A 91 -9.56 5.70 8.55
N HIS A 92 -8.27 5.76 8.25
CA HIS A 92 -7.78 5.95 6.88
C HIS A 92 -8.18 4.79 5.96
N ASP A 93 -8.00 3.55 6.41
CA ASP A 93 -8.34 2.36 5.62
C ASP A 93 -9.86 2.22 5.44
N ALA A 94 -10.65 2.61 6.44
CA ALA A 94 -12.11 2.64 6.33
C ALA A 94 -12.58 3.57 5.19
N GLU A 95 -11.94 4.72 5.00
CA GLU A 95 -12.24 5.60 3.86
C GLU A 95 -11.76 5.01 2.53
N LEU A 96 -10.60 4.32 2.52
CA LEU A 96 -10.14 3.60 1.32
C LEU A 96 -11.07 2.44 0.95
N ILE A 97 -11.60 1.70 1.92
CA ILE A 97 -12.59 0.63 1.68
C ILE A 97 -13.84 1.17 0.98
N LYS A 98 -14.35 2.33 1.40
CA LYS A 98 -15.48 3.00 0.72
C LYS A 98 -15.15 3.32 -0.72
N LYS A 99 -13.94 3.83 -0.99
CA LYS A 99 -13.48 4.15 -2.34
C LYS A 99 -13.29 2.90 -3.20
N VAL A 100 -12.68 1.85 -2.68
CA VAL A 100 -12.56 0.56 -3.38
C VAL A 100 -13.93 0.02 -3.75
N SER A 101 -14.88 0.02 -2.80
CA SER A 101 -16.26 -0.43 -3.04
C SER A 101 -16.98 0.40 -4.11
N ALA A 102 -16.66 1.69 -4.22
CA ALA A 102 -17.25 2.57 -5.24
C ALA A 102 -16.60 2.39 -6.62
N TYR A 103 -15.27 2.21 -6.67
CA TYR A 103 -14.53 2.22 -7.94
C TYR A 103 -14.36 0.85 -8.57
N LEU A 104 -14.23 -0.22 -7.77
CA LEU A 104 -14.06 -1.57 -8.31
C LEU A 104 -15.17 -1.98 -9.28
N PRO A 105 -16.47 -1.71 -9.00
CA PRO A 105 -17.56 -2.02 -9.95
C PRO A 105 -17.55 -1.20 -11.24
N MET A 106 -16.76 -0.13 -11.32
CA MET A 106 -16.62 0.68 -12.54
C MET A 106 -15.72 0.01 -13.59
N HIS A 107 -15.07 -1.08 -13.24
CA HIS A 107 -14.19 -1.85 -14.10
C HIS A 107 -14.82 -3.20 -14.44
N ASP A 108 -14.42 -3.75 -15.57
CA ASP A 108 -14.76 -5.13 -15.90
C ASP A 108 -13.99 -6.08 -14.95
N THR A 109 -14.72 -6.70 -14.02
CA THR A 109 -14.18 -7.64 -13.02
C THR A 109 -14.64 -9.07 -13.26
N GLU A 110 -15.30 -9.36 -14.38
CA GLU A 110 -15.81 -10.69 -14.71
C GLU A 110 -14.66 -11.73 -14.73
N GLY A 111 -14.86 -12.81 -13.99
CA GLY A 111 -13.85 -13.89 -13.86
C GLY A 111 -12.61 -13.53 -13.05
N LEU A 112 -12.57 -12.38 -12.39
CA LEU A 112 -11.49 -11.97 -11.50
C LEU A 112 -11.88 -12.13 -10.02
N GLU A 113 -10.88 -12.43 -9.20
CA GLU A 113 -11.04 -12.61 -7.75
C GLU A 113 -10.43 -11.43 -7.01
N PHE A 114 -11.24 -10.75 -6.18
CA PHE A 114 -10.82 -9.63 -5.33
C PHE A 114 -11.22 -9.87 -3.89
N HIS A 115 -10.32 -9.54 -2.98
CA HIS A 115 -10.56 -9.57 -1.54
C HIS A 115 -10.21 -8.24 -0.90
N VAL A 116 -10.94 -7.86 0.13
CA VAL A 116 -10.57 -6.79 1.06
C VAL A 116 -10.40 -7.46 2.41
N LEU A 117 -9.18 -7.57 2.88
CA LEU A 117 -8.81 -8.31 4.08
C LEU A 117 -7.98 -7.45 5.02
N SER A 118 -8.16 -7.66 6.32
CA SER A 118 -7.25 -7.09 7.31
C SER A 118 -5.81 -7.59 7.09
N PRO A 119 -4.78 -6.87 7.54
CA PRO A 119 -3.38 -7.30 7.37
C PRO A 119 -3.10 -8.72 7.86
N VAL A 120 -3.73 -9.15 8.95
CA VAL A 120 -3.56 -10.49 9.50
C VAL A 120 -4.17 -11.56 8.57
N GLU A 121 -5.39 -11.32 8.10
CA GLU A 121 -6.09 -12.24 7.20
C GLU A 121 -5.44 -12.28 5.83
N ALA A 122 -5.06 -11.12 5.30
CA ALA A 122 -4.34 -11.00 4.03
C ALA A 122 -2.98 -11.74 4.06
N THR A 123 -2.25 -11.64 5.18
CA THR A 123 -1.00 -12.38 5.38
C THR A 123 -1.25 -13.87 5.34
N ARG A 124 -2.24 -14.36 6.11
CA ARG A 124 -2.58 -15.79 6.15
C ARG A 124 -2.96 -16.31 4.78
N PHE A 125 -3.91 -15.66 4.11
CA PHE A 125 -4.34 -15.99 2.75
C PHE A 125 -3.16 -16.05 1.77
N THR A 126 -2.29 -15.03 1.83
CA THR A 126 -1.15 -14.94 0.92
C THR A 126 -0.12 -16.03 1.19
N CYS A 127 0.22 -16.30 2.46
CA CYS A 127 1.17 -17.37 2.82
C CYS A 127 0.68 -18.76 2.44
N GLU A 128 -0.60 -19.05 2.63
CA GLU A 128 -1.21 -20.33 2.21
C GLU A 128 -1.08 -20.54 0.69
N ARG A 129 -1.32 -19.50 -0.09
CA ARG A 129 -1.19 -19.54 -1.55
C ARG A 129 0.27 -19.67 -2.00
N LEU A 130 1.17 -18.92 -1.36
CA LEU A 130 2.62 -19.02 -1.61
C LEU A 130 3.12 -20.45 -1.39
N ALA A 131 2.75 -21.06 -0.27
CA ALA A 131 3.14 -22.44 0.05
C ALA A 131 2.58 -23.45 -0.97
N ALA A 132 1.42 -23.14 -1.57
CA ALA A 132 0.83 -23.94 -2.64
C ALA A 132 1.40 -23.64 -4.04
N GLY A 133 2.42 -22.80 -4.17
CA GLY A 133 3.03 -22.42 -5.44
C GLY A 133 2.14 -21.48 -6.28
N LYS A 134 1.22 -20.73 -5.65
CA LYS A 134 0.26 -19.85 -6.34
C LYS A 134 0.57 -18.39 -6.05
N ASP A 135 0.49 -17.56 -7.09
CA ASP A 135 0.70 -16.12 -7.00
C ASP A 135 -0.49 -15.41 -6.36
N THR A 136 -0.22 -14.31 -5.67
CA THR A 136 -1.22 -13.42 -5.08
C THR A 136 -0.78 -11.96 -5.26
N ILE A 137 -1.66 -11.12 -5.79
CA ILE A 137 -1.38 -9.69 -5.94
C ILE A 137 -1.73 -8.99 -4.62
N SER A 138 -0.75 -8.38 -3.97
CA SER A 138 -0.98 -7.51 -2.83
C SER A 138 -1.30 -6.10 -3.30
N VAL A 139 -2.40 -5.53 -2.82
CA VAL A 139 -2.85 -4.17 -3.14
C VAL A 139 -2.83 -3.35 -1.86
N THR A 140 -1.86 -2.47 -1.71
CA THR A 140 -1.54 -1.88 -0.41
C THR A 140 -1.42 -0.37 -0.46
N GLY A 141 -1.74 0.26 0.66
CA GLY A 141 -1.34 1.64 0.93
C GLY A 141 0.17 1.74 1.21
N ASN A 142 0.65 2.96 1.37
CA ASN A 142 2.08 3.24 1.41
C ASN A 142 2.81 2.52 2.56
N VAL A 143 2.22 2.50 3.76
CA VAL A 143 2.86 1.93 4.94
C VAL A 143 3.08 0.42 4.78
N LEU A 144 2.04 -0.31 4.39
CA LEU A 144 2.14 -1.77 4.23
C LEU A 144 3.03 -2.17 3.05
N ARG A 145 3.12 -1.35 2.03
CA ARG A 145 4.03 -1.58 0.91
C ARG A 145 5.47 -1.82 1.38
N ASP A 146 5.97 -0.99 2.26
CA ASP A 146 7.35 -1.07 2.72
C ASP A 146 7.60 -2.33 3.56
N TYR A 147 6.64 -2.71 4.41
CA TYR A 147 6.72 -3.98 5.14
C TYR A 147 6.69 -5.20 4.22
N LEU A 148 5.85 -5.19 3.19
CA LEU A 148 5.73 -6.31 2.26
C LEU A 148 6.93 -6.43 1.31
N THR A 149 7.69 -5.35 1.09
CA THR A 149 8.94 -5.39 0.33
C THR A 149 9.97 -6.30 0.95
N ASP A 150 9.99 -6.39 2.26
CA ASP A 150 10.96 -7.21 2.97
C ASP A 150 10.40 -8.59 3.32
N LEU A 151 9.12 -8.66 3.72
CA LEU A 151 8.53 -9.88 4.22
C LEU A 151 8.47 -11.02 3.18
N PHE A 152 7.83 -10.78 2.04
CA PHE A 152 7.63 -11.86 1.06
C PHE A 152 8.90 -12.24 0.29
N PRO A 153 9.75 -11.29 -0.12
CA PRO A 153 11.05 -11.66 -0.70
C PRO A 153 11.95 -12.45 0.24
N ILE A 154 11.91 -12.17 1.55
CA ILE A 154 12.64 -12.97 2.53
C ILE A 154 12.14 -14.42 2.57
N LEU A 155 10.83 -14.63 2.46
CA LEU A 155 10.24 -15.96 2.40
C LEU A 155 10.61 -16.71 1.11
N GLU A 156 10.75 -15.98 -0.01
CA GLU A 156 11.06 -16.57 -1.32
C GLU A 156 12.57 -16.88 -1.49
N VAL A 157 13.44 -15.97 -1.08
CA VAL A 157 14.87 -16.02 -1.39
C VAL A 157 15.78 -15.89 -0.17
N GLY A 158 15.20 -15.82 1.03
CA GLY A 158 15.96 -15.70 2.28
C GLY A 158 16.55 -14.32 2.56
N THR A 159 16.26 -13.33 1.73
CA THR A 159 16.72 -11.93 1.87
C THR A 159 15.79 -10.97 1.15
N SER A 160 15.92 -9.67 1.44
CA SER A 160 15.16 -8.63 0.74
C SER A 160 15.41 -8.68 -0.76
N ALA A 161 14.35 -8.78 -1.53
CA ALA A 161 14.41 -8.77 -2.98
C ALA A 161 14.07 -7.38 -3.54
N LYS A 162 14.54 -7.15 -4.75
CA LYS A 162 14.16 -5.98 -5.53
C LYS A 162 12.67 -6.05 -5.84
N MET A 163 11.91 -5.11 -5.32
CA MET A 163 10.48 -5.09 -5.53
C MET A 163 10.12 -4.30 -6.78
N LEU A 164 9.27 -4.91 -7.59
CA LEU A 164 8.58 -4.24 -8.67
C LEU A 164 7.24 -3.75 -8.14
N SER A 165 7.12 -2.44 -7.91
CA SER A 165 5.85 -1.82 -7.54
C SER A 165 5.18 -1.22 -8.76
N ILE A 166 3.89 -1.48 -8.90
CA ILE A 166 3.04 -0.77 -9.84
C ILE A 166 2.58 0.50 -9.15
N VAL A 167 2.94 1.63 -9.75
CA VAL A 167 2.70 2.95 -9.16
C VAL A 167 1.60 3.66 -9.94
N PRO A 168 0.52 4.13 -9.29
CA PRO A 168 -0.45 5.00 -9.93
C PRO A 168 0.17 6.38 -10.16
N LEU A 169 0.54 6.67 -11.39
CA LEU A 169 0.97 7.99 -11.84
C LEU A 169 -0.22 8.75 -12.41
N MET A 170 -0.15 10.08 -12.40
CA MET A 170 -1.21 10.96 -12.90
C MET A 170 -1.60 10.71 -14.38
N ASN A 171 -0.70 10.13 -15.16
CA ASN A 171 -0.89 9.81 -16.57
C ASN A 171 -0.97 8.30 -16.86
N GLY A 172 -1.46 7.54 -15.90
CA GLY A 172 -1.49 6.08 -15.95
C GLY A 172 -0.41 5.45 -15.09
N GLY A 173 -0.61 4.22 -14.70
CA GLY A 173 0.32 3.49 -13.85
C GLY A 173 1.54 2.98 -14.61
N GLY A 174 2.63 2.79 -13.90
CA GLY A 174 3.85 2.21 -14.42
C GLY A 174 4.46 1.19 -13.47
N LEU A 175 5.26 0.29 -14.00
CA LEU A 175 6.04 -0.65 -13.22
C LEU A 175 7.37 -0.01 -12.85
N PHE A 176 7.64 0.12 -11.55
CA PHE A 176 8.88 0.68 -11.03
C PHE A 176 9.64 -0.34 -10.21
N GLU A 177 10.94 -0.29 -10.31
CA GLU A 177 11.80 -0.85 -9.29
C GLU A 177 11.86 0.12 -8.12
N THR A 178 11.35 -0.29 -6.96
CA THR A 178 11.45 0.49 -5.74
C THR A 178 12.44 -0.13 -4.76
N GLY A 179 13.23 0.63 -4.30
CA GLY A 179 14.21 0.89 -3.40
C GLY A 179 14.88 -0.10 -2.50
N ALA A 180 14.27 -0.67 -1.52
CA ALA A 180 14.97 -1.37 -0.45
C ALA A 180 15.63 -2.71 -0.88
N GLY A 181 15.25 -3.26 -2.01
CA GLY A 181 15.61 -4.60 -2.43
C GLY A 181 16.80 -4.72 -3.39
N GLY A 182 17.69 -3.75 -3.47
CA GLY A 182 18.80 -3.80 -4.43
C GLY A 182 19.88 -4.87 -4.17
N SER A 183 19.88 -5.49 -2.99
CA SER A 183 20.89 -6.49 -2.61
C SER A 183 20.52 -7.92 -3.02
N ALA A 184 19.25 -8.29 -3.05
CA ALA A 184 18.86 -9.66 -3.32
C ALA A 184 19.28 -10.19 -4.70
N PRO A 185 19.16 -9.44 -5.81
CA PRO A 185 19.71 -9.88 -7.09
C PRO A 185 21.21 -10.12 -7.06
N LYS A 186 21.96 -9.33 -6.29
CA LYS A 186 23.38 -9.53 -6.10
C LYS A 186 23.67 -10.77 -5.27
N HIS A 187 22.88 -11.02 -4.24
CA HIS A 187 23.01 -12.22 -3.43
C HIS A 187 22.68 -13.51 -4.22
N VAL A 188 21.66 -13.48 -5.06
CA VAL A 188 21.34 -14.60 -5.94
C VAL A 188 22.50 -14.86 -6.92
N GLN A 189 22.98 -13.81 -7.59
CA GLN A 189 24.13 -13.93 -8.50
C GLN A 189 25.40 -14.41 -7.78
N GLN A 190 25.65 -13.91 -6.58
CA GLN A 190 26.77 -14.33 -5.76
C GLN A 190 26.62 -15.81 -5.34
N PHE A 191 25.44 -16.21 -4.92
CA PHE A 191 25.16 -17.59 -4.58
C PHE A 191 25.32 -18.55 -5.76
N GLU A 192 24.87 -18.15 -6.94
CA GLU A 192 25.08 -18.93 -8.18
C GLU A 192 26.55 -19.03 -8.60
N ALA A 193 27.33 -17.95 -8.35
CA ALA A 193 28.74 -17.88 -8.76
C ALA A 193 29.71 -18.50 -7.76
N GLU A 194 29.40 -18.44 -6.48
CA GLU A 194 30.33 -18.76 -5.39
C GLU A 194 29.90 -20.00 -4.58
N GLY A 195 28.68 -20.54 -4.82
CA GLY A 195 28.15 -21.74 -4.19
C GLY A 195 27.66 -21.52 -2.78
#